data_16f83a0866d208f90a6438fdc67ecbf0
#
_entry.id   16f83a0866d208f90a6438fdc67ecbf0
#
_cell.length_a   1.000
_cell.length_b   1.000
_cell.length_c   1.000
_cell.angle_alpha   90.00
_cell.angle_beta   90.00
_cell.angle_gamma   90.00
#
_symmetry.space_group_name_H-M   'P 1'
#
loop_
_entity.id
_entity.type
_entity.pdbx_description
1 polymer ?
#
loop_
_entity_poly.entity_id
_entity_poly.type
_entity_poly.pdbx_seq_one_letter_code
_entity_poly.pdbx_strand_id
1 'polypeptide(L)'
;LPKGLVIDLVASEPDVVDPVHLAFDENGRLFVAEMIGYPNGGVGTGMIFNGRIRRLEDKAGDGVFETSTIWADGLRFPMGMLPYKGGLLVANAPDLLYLEDPGKSGKASKRTVLYTGFDLANIQQLLNSLTWGLDNWVYAVCGSKGGDITCPQKPDMKPLSLRGRSIRFKPDVPGSMEPTSGGGQYGLTQNEWGDWFVNTNSQHLRHIVLDDHYLARNPNLPVGAVTLDIPDHGAACKVFRISPFEAWRVERTRRRKESADSKRFPSTELVPGGFSTSTCSPLVYLADLLPKEYRGQIFCCDPANNLIHRDALVPKGATYVGQRVDADCEFLASTDNWFRPVHLTIGPDSAIYIADFYREVIETPLSLPEDMKKVLPLKTQDRGRIWRVRPEGKYQSVKPALGKADSLELVSKLAERNVWWRINAQRLLVERNEEDKMLYQDLASTIEKNQYPPARIHALW
;
A
#
# COMPACT_ATOMS: atom_id res chain seq x y z
N LEU A 1 10.02 -0.04 -19.36
CA LEU A 1 9.02 -1.12 -19.37
C LEU A 1 9.42 -2.24 -20.32
N PRO A 2 9.03 -3.50 -20.04
CA PRO A 2 9.14 -4.62 -20.96
C PRO A 2 8.39 -4.35 -22.29
N LYS A 3 8.88 -4.95 -23.36
CA LYS A 3 8.26 -4.85 -24.70
C LYS A 3 6.81 -5.36 -24.65
N GLY A 4 5.89 -4.64 -25.31
CA GLY A 4 4.46 -4.96 -25.35
C GLY A 4 3.66 -4.37 -24.19
N LEU A 5 4.30 -3.64 -23.28
CA LEU A 5 3.62 -2.85 -22.25
C LEU A 5 3.81 -1.35 -22.49
N VAL A 6 2.79 -0.58 -22.11
CA VAL A 6 2.80 0.89 -22.14
C VAL A 6 2.42 1.46 -20.80
N ILE A 7 2.78 2.73 -20.59
CA ILE A 7 2.42 3.50 -19.42
C ILE A 7 1.63 4.74 -19.84
N ASP A 8 0.42 4.90 -19.31
CA ASP A 8 -0.44 6.05 -19.57
C ASP A 8 -0.41 6.98 -18.36
N LEU A 9 -0.38 8.29 -18.59
CA LEU A 9 -0.67 9.29 -17.58
C LEU A 9 -2.19 9.43 -17.44
N VAL A 10 -2.75 9.09 -16.29
CA VAL A 10 -4.20 9.10 -16.07
C VAL A 10 -4.69 10.23 -15.18
N ALA A 11 -3.81 10.83 -14.41
CA ALA A 11 -4.03 12.08 -13.67
C ALA A 11 -2.71 12.75 -13.34
N SER A 12 -2.69 14.06 -13.28
CA SER A 12 -1.52 14.86 -12.93
C SER A 12 -1.89 16.12 -12.16
N GLU A 13 -0.91 16.92 -11.80
CA GLU A 13 -1.12 18.27 -11.26
C GLU A 13 -1.92 19.16 -12.21
N PRO A 14 -2.87 20.00 -11.76
CA PRO A 14 -3.23 20.28 -10.35
C PRO A 14 -4.25 19.30 -9.74
N ASP A 15 -4.73 18.32 -10.49
CA ASP A 15 -5.77 17.40 -10.06
C ASP A 15 -5.27 16.34 -9.08
N VAL A 16 -3.96 16.14 -9.02
CA VAL A 16 -3.28 15.28 -8.04
C VAL A 16 -1.99 15.96 -7.59
N VAL A 17 -1.78 16.00 -6.27
CA VAL A 17 -0.57 16.59 -5.66
C VAL A 17 -0.07 15.70 -4.54
N ASP A 18 1.24 15.40 -4.52
CA ASP A 18 1.89 14.59 -3.49
C ASP A 18 1.15 13.27 -3.14
N PRO A 19 0.77 12.43 -4.15
CA PRO A 19 0.02 11.21 -3.91
C PRO A 19 0.90 10.16 -3.20
N VAL A 20 0.37 9.55 -2.14
CA VAL A 20 1.08 8.50 -1.38
C VAL A 20 0.32 7.18 -1.33
N HIS A 21 -1.00 7.18 -1.56
CA HIS A 21 -1.80 5.96 -1.55
C HIS A 21 -3.01 6.08 -2.49
N LEU A 22 -3.35 5.00 -3.16
CA LEU A 22 -4.46 4.86 -4.10
C LEU A 22 -5.43 3.79 -3.63
N ALA A 23 -6.73 4.05 -3.71
CA ALA A 23 -7.76 3.06 -3.45
C ALA A 23 -8.96 3.25 -4.37
N PHE A 24 -9.38 2.21 -5.08
CA PHE A 24 -10.62 2.20 -5.84
C PHE A 24 -11.78 1.73 -4.97
N ASP A 25 -12.86 2.48 -4.94
CA ASP A 25 -14.09 2.01 -4.31
C ASP A 25 -14.87 1.06 -5.22
N GLU A 26 -15.92 0.45 -4.69
CA GLU A 26 -16.80 -0.52 -5.37
C GLU A 26 -17.48 0.01 -6.64
N ASN A 27 -17.43 1.31 -6.92
CA ASN A 27 -17.97 1.96 -8.11
C ASN A 27 -16.88 2.44 -9.08
N GLY A 28 -15.61 2.10 -8.82
CA GLY A 28 -14.46 2.46 -9.66
C GLY A 28 -13.99 3.91 -9.50
N ARG A 29 -14.48 4.64 -8.50
CA ARG A 29 -13.93 5.97 -8.17
C ARG A 29 -12.59 5.80 -7.51
N LEU A 30 -11.61 6.57 -7.95
CA LEU A 30 -10.25 6.50 -7.42
C LEU A 30 -10.06 7.52 -6.31
N PHE A 31 -9.80 7.05 -5.10
CA PHE A 31 -9.40 7.88 -3.97
C PHE A 31 -7.87 7.96 -3.89
N VAL A 32 -7.37 9.17 -3.68
CA VAL A 32 -5.94 9.48 -3.63
C VAL A 32 -5.64 10.17 -2.29
N ALA A 33 -4.80 9.55 -1.46
CA ALA A 33 -4.26 10.23 -0.29
C ALA A 33 -3.10 11.13 -0.71
N GLU A 34 -3.20 12.42 -0.39
CA GLU A 34 -2.21 13.44 -0.69
C GLU A 34 -1.52 13.90 0.60
N MET A 35 -0.20 13.70 0.68
CA MET A 35 0.61 14.03 1.86
C MET A 35 1.36 15.36 1.67
N ILE A 36 0.63 16.44 1.45
CA ILE A 36 1.16 17.75 1.05
C ILE A 36 2.19 18.32 2.04
N GLY A 37 2.07 18.03 3.32
CA GLY A 37 3.01 18.47 4.36
C GLY A 37 4.36 17.77 4.37
N TYR A 38 4.56 16.70 3.60
CA TYR A 38 5.81 15.94 3.57
C TYR A 38 6.95 16.79 2.94
N PRO A 39 8.19 16.75 3.46
CA PRO A 39 8.61 16.06 4.68
C PRO A 39 8.57 16.95 5.94
N ASN A 40 8.17 18.22 5.80
CA ASN A 40 8.34 19.27 6.81
C ASN A 40 7.14 19.46 7.75
N GLY A 41 5.99 18.87 7.46
CA GLY A 41 4.79 18.87 8.31
C GLY A 41 4.88 17.96 9.53
N GLY A 42 6.06 17.38 9.77
CA GLY A 42 6.30 16.38 10.79
C GLY A 42 6.75 16.94 12.13
N VAL A 43 7.31 16.04 12.92
CA VAL A 43 7.74 16.23 14.31
C VAL A 43 8.63 17.47 14.47
N GLY A 44 8.26 18.37 15.36
CA GLY A 44 9.07 19.54 15.79
C GLY A 44 8.83 20.86 15.05
N THR A 45 7.98 20.91 14.02
CA THR A 45 7.75 22.11 13.20
C THR A 45 6.36 22.76 13.36
N GLY A 46 5.60 22.36 14.37
CA GLY A 46 4.17 22.66 14.48
C GLY A 46 3.33 21.67 13.66
N MET A 47 2.12 21.40 14.13
CA MET A 47 1.22 20.46 13.44
C MET A 47 0.62 21.11 12.21
N ILE A 48 1.03 20.66 11.01
CA ILE A 48 0.43 21.08 9.74
C ILE A 48 -0.58 20.01 9.32
N PHE A 49 -1.85 20.41 9.24
CA PHE A 49 -2.98 19.57 8.82
C PHE A 49 -3.42 19.95 7.40
N ASN A 50 -2.54 19.76 6.43
CA ASN A 50 -2.80 20.05 5.02
C ASN A 50 -2.89 18.80 4.14
N GLY A 51 -2.75 17.61 4.73
CA GLY A 51 -3.04 16.36 4.07
C GLY A 51 -4.52 16.27 3.71
N ARG A 52 -4.82 15.62 2.59
CA ARG A 52 -6.19 15.50 2.09
C ARG A 52 -6.41 14.21 1.32
N ILE A 53 -7.67 13.91 1.05
CA ILE A 53 -8.08 12.82 0.17
C ILE A 53 -8.82 13.42 -1.01
N ARG A 54 -8.35 13.13 -2.20
CA ARG A 54 -9.05 13.43 -3.44
C ARG A 54 -9.87 12.25 -3.90
N ARG A 55 -10.97 12.54 -4.60
CA ARG A 55 -11.77 11.58 -5.36
C ARG A 55 -11.72 11.95 -6.81
N LEU A 56 -11.23 11.03 -7.63
CA LEU A 56 -11.15 11.14 -9.07
C LEU A 56 -12.20 10.25 -9.72
N GLU A 57 -12.82 10.73 -10.80
CA GLU A 57 -13.83 9.99 -11.54
C GLU A 57 -13.58 10.10 -13.05
N ASP A 58 -13.56 8.95 -13.72
CA ASP A 58 -13.58 8.82 -15.19
C ASP A 58 -15.04 8.86 -15.66
N LYS A 59 -15.53 10.03 -16.02
CA LYS A 59 -16.91 10.22 -16.49
C LYS A 59 -17.08 9.84 -17.95
N ALA A 60 -16.10 10.11 -18.77
CA ALA A 60 -16.11 9.76 -20.19
C ALA A 60 -16.01 8.25 -20.40
N GLY A 61 -15.31 7.54 -19.53
CA GLY A 61 -15.08 6.11 -19.64
C GLY A 61 -13.97 5.78 -20.62
N ASP A 62 -13.01 6.68 -20.77
CA ASP A 62 -11.85 6.51 -21.64
C ASP A 62 -10.58 6.14 -20.84
N GLY A 63 -10.72 6.06 -19.50
CA GLY A 63 -9.64 5.68 -18.60
C GLY A 63 -8.77 6.85 -18.16
N VAL A 64 -9.17 8.09 -18.46
CA VAL A 64 -8.59 9.32 -17.91
C VAL A 64 -9.56 9.89 -16.87
N PHE A 65 -9.04 10.44 -15.79
CA PHE A 65 -9.87 10.98 -14.72
C PHE A 65 -10.03 12.49 -14.91
N GLU A 66 -11.16 12.90 -15.49
CA GLU A 66 -11.42 14.33 -15.79
C GLU A 66 -11.99 15.09 -14.59
N THR A 67 -12.47 14.39 -13.58
CA THR A 67 -13.06 15.01 -12.40
C THR A 67 -12.20 14.76 -11.17
N SER A 68 -11.76 15.85 -10.55
CA SER A 68 -11.01 15.82 -9.30
C SER A 68 -11.72 16.66 -8.25
N THR A 69 -12.03 16.06 -7.09
CA THR A 69 -12.65 16.76 -5.97
C THR A 69 -11.91 16.47 -4.68
N ILE A 70 -11.71 17.48 -3.83
CA ILE A 70 -11.23 17.26 -2.46
C ILE A 70 -12.39 16.66 -1.66
N TRP A 71 -12.29 15.35 -1.38
CA TRP A 71 -13.31 14.61 -0.66
C TRP A 71 -13.17 14.75 0.87
N ALA A 72 -11.94 14.81 1.39
CA ALA A 72 -11.64 15.14 2.77
C ALA A 72 -10.36 15.96 2.85
N ASP A 73 -10.27 16.89 3.81
CA ASP A 73 -9.12 17.75 4.06
C ASP A 73 -8.77 17.82 5.55
N GLY A 74 -7.76 18.65 5.89
CA GLY A 74 -7.34 18.83 7.28
C GLY A 74 -6.85 17.53 7.93
N LEU A 75 -6.24 16.64 7.14
CA LEU A 75 -5.60 15.43 7.62
C LEU A 75 -4.13 15.70 7.94
N ARG A 76 -3.55 14.89 8.83
CA ARG A 76 -2.16 15.06 9.21
C ARG A 76 -1.24 14.30 8.27
N PHE A 77 -1.36 12.98 8.25
CA PHE A 77 -0.53 12.08 7.47
C PHE A 77 -1.37 10.94 6.92
N PRO A 78 -2.20 11.18 5.89
CA PRO A 78 -3.02 10.13 5.28
C PRO A 78 -2.14 9.19 4.46
N MET A 79 -1.78 8.03 5.02
CA MET A 79 -0.83 7.08 4.42
C MET A 79 -1.46 5.73 4.05
N GLY A 80 -2.75 5.59 4.18
CA GLY A 80 -3.48 4.38 3.79
C GLY A 80 -4.97 4.63 3.82
N MET A 81 -5.68 4.04 2.88
CA MET A 81 -7.14 4.13 2.78
C MET A 81 -7.72 2.79 2.40
N LEU A 82 -8.91 2.51 2.91
CA LEU A 82 -9.71 1.36 2.51
C LEU A 82 -11.19 1.77 2.44
N PRO A 83 -11.86 1.62 1.30
CA PRO A 83 -13.31 1.81 1.20
C PRO A 83 -14.06 0.89 2.15
N TYR A 84 -15.02 1.42 2.87
CA TYR A 84 -15.81 0.68 3.85
C TYR A 84 -17.16 1.36 4.08
N LYS A 85 -18.28 0.60 3.94
CA LYS A 85 -19.66 1.07 4.18
C LYS A 85 -19.97 2.44 3.58
N GLY A 86 -19.55 2.67 2.33
CA GLY A 86 -19.76 3.93 1.62
C GLY A 86 -18.89 5.11 2.05
N GLY A 87 -18.01 4.90 3.02
CA GLY A 87 -16.98 5.83 3.48
C GLY A 87 -15.57 5.28 3.28
N LEU A 88 -14.60 5.80 4.02
CA LEU A 88 -13.21 5.37 4.02
C LEU A 88 -12.68 5.16 5.44
N LEU A 89 -12.04 4.02 5.67
CA LEU A 89 -11.07 3.88 6.74
C LEU A 89 -9.78 4.58 6.29
N VAL A 90 -9.18 5.38 7.18
CA VAL A 90 -8.00 6.19 6.85
C VAL A 90 -6.93 6.05 7.93
N ALA A 91 -5.77 5.59 7.54
CA ALA A 91 -4.56 5.62 8.34
C ALA A 91 -4.02 7.06 8.36
N ASN A 92 -4.21 7.77 9.46
CA ASN A 92 -3.85 9.19 9.63
C ASN A 92 -3.21 9.42 11.01
N ALA A 93 -2.04 8.81 11.23
CA ALA A 93 -1.37 8.85 12.54
C ALA A 93 -1.43 10.25 13.22
N PRO A 94 -1.69 10.34 14.53
CA PRO A 94 -1.77 9.24 15.50
C PRO A 94 -3.09 8.46 15.47
N ASP A 95 -4.02 8.77 14.59
CA ASP A 95 -5.36 8.22 14.56
C ASP A 95 -5.58 7.26 13.39
N LEU A 96 -6.39 6.24 13.62
CA LEU A 96 -7.10 5.49 12.62
C LEU A 96 -8.53 6.02 12.55
N LEU A 97 -8.89 6.59 11.41
CA LEU A 97 -10.15 7.30 11.22
C LEU A 97 -11.13 6.47 10.37
N TYR A 98 -12.43 6.69 10.62
CA TYR A 98 -13.48 6.40 9.66
C TYR A 98 -14.12 7.72 9.22
N LEU A 99 -14.11 7.97 7.91
CA LEU A 99 -14.63 9.17 7.28
C LEU A 99 -15.87 8.83 6.46
N GLU A 100 -16.93 9.61 6.61
CA GLU A 100 -18.22 9.38 5.97
C GLU A 100 -18.78 10.64 5.30
N ASP A 101 -19.55 10.44 4.24
CA ASP A 101 -20.39 11.47 3.60
C ASP A 101 -21.89 11.05 3.67
N PRO A 102 -22.52 11.09 4.86
CA PRO A 102 -23.90 10.64 5.04
C PRO A 102 -24.92 11.47 4.24
N GLY A 103 -24.58 12.73 3.95
CA GLY A 103 -25.40 13.63 3.14
C GLY A 103 -25.23 13.46 1.64
N LYS A 104 -24.32 12.58 1.19
CA LYS A 104 -23.96 12.40 -0.23
C LYS A 104 -23.61 13.72 -0.92
N SER A 105 -22.99 14.62 -0.18
CA SER A 105 -22.60 15.97 -0.63
C SER A 105 -21.39 15.95 -1.59
N GLY A 106 -20.70 14.82 -1.66
CA GLY A 106 -19.44 14.67 -2.38
C GLY A 106 -18.21 14.99 -1.54
N LYS A 107 -18.41 15.29 -0.23
CA LYS A 107 -17.33 15.53 0.75
C LYS A 107 -17.62 14.80 2.05
N ALA A 108 -16.58 14.26 2.68
CA ALA A 108 -16.68 13.69 4.01
C ALA A 108 -17.05 14.77 5.02
N SER A 109 -18.17 14.59 5.70
CA SER A 109 -18.71 15.54 6.72
C SER A 109 -18.69 14.97 8.12
N LYS A 110 -18.42 13.66 8.27
CA LYS A 110 -18.32 13.00 9.57
C LYS A 110 -16.98 12.30 9.72
N ARG A 111 -16.33 12.48 10.88
CA ARG A 111 -15.09 11.83 11.26
C ARG A 111 -15.27 11.08 12.57
N THR A 112 -14.89 9.83 12.59
CA THR A 112 -14.87 9.00 13.79
C THR A 112 -13.45 8.49 14.01
N VAL A 113 -12.89 8.74 15.19
CA VAL A 113 -11.61 8.13 15.60
C VAL A 113 -11.91 6.72 16.08
N LEU A 114 -11.46 5.70 15.37
CA LEU A 114 -11.63 4.30 15.76
C LEU A 114 -10.58 3.89 16.80
N TYR A 115 -9.34 4.28 16.56
CA TYR A 115 -8.19 4.04 17.43
C TYR A 115 -7.22 5.20 17.37
N THR A 116 -6.47 5.43 18.46
CA THR A 116 -5.46 6.49 18.53
C THR A 116 -4.24 6.03 19.33
N GLY A 117 -3.13 6.77 19.20
CA GLY A 117 -1.88 6.48 19.90
C GLY A 117 -0.79 5.89 18.99
N PHE A 118 -1.00 5.86 17.67
CA PHE A 118 0.04 5.45 16.72
C PHE A 118 1.21 6.43 16.73
N ASP A 119 2.43 5.89 16.66
CA ASP A 119 3.69 6.65 16.74
C ASP A 119 3.86 7.64 15.58
N LEU A 120 4.58 8.72 15.84
CA LEU A 120 4.84 9.83 14.92
C LEU A 120 6.33 10.09 14.69
N ALA A 121 7.23 9.26 15.22
CA ALA A 121 8.66 9.54 15.23
C ALA A 121 9.31 9.55 13.84
N ASN A 122 8.78 8.78 12.89
CA ASN A 122 9.31 8.74 11.53
C ASN A 122 8.16 8.78 10.51
N ILE A 123 8.03 9.92 9.82
CA ILE A 123 6.96 10.16 8.86
C ILE A 123 6.95 9.21 7.64
N GLN A 124 8.00 8.44 7.42
CA GLN A 124 8.06 7.42 6.36
C GLN A 124 7.61 6.03 6.85
N GLN A 125 7.27 5.88 8.13
CA GLN A 125 6.96 4.59 8.76
C GLN A 125 5.76 4.68 9.71
N LEU A 126 4.82 5.58 9.45
CA LEU A 126 3.61 5.72 10.26
C LEU A 126 2.64 4.57 9.96
N LEU A 127 1.48 4.56 10.64
CA LEU A 127 0.37 3.68 10.28
C LEU A 127 0.03 3.82 8.79
N ASN A 128 0.01 2.71 8.04
CA ASN A 128 -0.20 2.72 6.59
C ASN A 128 -0.82 1.42 6.06
N SER A 129 -1.14 1.40 4.77
CA SER A 129 -1.48 0.21 3.97
C SER A 129 -2.64 -0.61 4.53
N LEU A 130 -3.78 0.05 4.83
CA LEU A 130 -5.00 -0.63 5.20
C LEU A 130 -5.42 -1.62 4.11
N THR A 131 -5.51 -2.90 4.43
CA THR A 131 -5.78 -3.98 3.47
C THR A 131 -6.81 -4.94 4.03
N TRP A 132 -7.84 -5.28 3.24
CA TRP A 132 -8.84 -6.28 3.59
C TRP A 132 -8.23 -7.68 3.44
N GLY A 133 -8.20 -8.45 4.52
CA GLY A 133 -7.75 -9.83 4.52
C GLY A 133 -8.83 -10.81 4.05
N LEU A 134 -8.42 -11.98 3.57
CA LEU A 134 -9.36 -13.05 3.22
C LEU A 134 -10.23 -13.48 4.40
N ASP A 135 -9.74 -13.36 5.63
CA ASP A 135 -10.40 -13.69 6.89
C ASP A 135 -11.36 -12.60 7.41
N ASN A 136 -11.68 -11.62 6.56
CA ASN A 136 -12.58 -10.50 6.89
C ASN A 136 -12.07 -9.57 8.02
N TRP A 137 -10.76 -9.54 8.25
CA TRP A 137 -10.10 -8.54 9.08
C TRP A 137 -9.45 -7.47 8.20
N VAL A 138 -9.34 -6.28 8.72
CA VAL A 138 -8.52 -5.22 8.12
C VAL A 138 -7.14 -5.25 8.75
N TYR A 139 -6.12 -5.37 7.93
CA TYR A 139 -4.71 -5.37 8.32
C TYR A 139 -4.07 -4.02 8.00
N ALA A 140 -3.05 -3.65 8.77
CA ALA A 140 -2.24 -2.46 8.49
C ALA A 140 -0.84 -2.58 9.08
N VAL A 141 0.11 -1.85 8.48
CA VAL A 141 1.49 -1.77 8.94
C VAL A 141 1.67 -0.54 9.84
N CYS A 142 2.46 -0.68 10.92
CA CYS A 142 2.69 0.36 11.92
C CYS A 142 4.16 0.79 12.03
N GLY A 143 5.01 0.39 11.08
CA GLY A 143 6.45 0.65 11.14
C GLY A 143 7.14 0.01 12.34
N SER A 144 8.31 0.53 12.71
CA SER A 144 9.13 -0.05 13.79
C SER A 144 8.72 0.38 15.21
N LYS A 145 8.04 1.51 15.35
CA LYS A 145 7.67 2.08 16.67
C LYS A 145 6.27 1.65 17.13
N GLY A 146 5.33 1.51 16.20
CA GLY A 146 3.95 1.10 16.47
C GLY A 146 3.15 2.12 17.27
N GLY A 147 3.34 2.15 18.57
CA GLY A 147 2.65 3.03 19.52
C GLY A 147 1.94 2.25 20.62
N ASP A 148 1.32 2.97 21.54
CA ASP A 148 0.44 2.44 22.60
C ASP A 148 -1.01 2.84 22.27
N ILE A 149 -1.75 1.89 21.72
CA ILE A 149 -3.02 2.15 21.05
C ILE A 149 -4.19 2.04 22.01
N THR A 150 -5.08 3.02 21.96
CA THR A 150 -6.35 3.05 22.71
C THR A 150 -7.53 3.13 21.74
N CYS A 151 -8.71 2.73 22.23
CA CYS A 151 -9.97 2.80 21.51
C CYS A 151 -10.92 3.79 22.22
N PRO A 152 -11.22 4.96 21.63
CA PRO A 152 -12.11 5.94 22.27
C PRO A 152 -13.50 5.42 22.59
N GLN A 153 -14.01 4.44 21.84
CA GLN A 153 -15.30 3.80 22.07
C GLN A 153 -15.25 2.74 23.19
N LYS A 154 -14.04 2.40 23.68
CA LYS A 154 -13.83 1.48 24.82
C LYS A 154 -12.75 2.05 25.76
N PRO A 155 -13.07 3.08 26.54
CA PRO A 155 -12.09 3.77 27.39
C PRO A 155 -11.45 2.87 28.46
N ASP A 156 -12.14 1.79 28.87
CA ASP A 156 -11.63 0.83 29.86
C ASP A 156 -10.66 -0.20 29.27
N MET A 157 -10.47 -0.20 27.93
CA MET A 157 -9.50 -1.08 27.26
C MET A 157 -8.07 -0.68 27.67
N LYS A 158 -7.29 -1.65 28.11
CA LYS A 158 -5.86 -1.42 28.35
C LYS A 158 -5.17 -1.02 27.04
N PRO A 159 -4.25 -0.05 27.04
CA PRO A 159 -3.49 0.30 25.85
C PRO A 159 -2.79 -0.92 25.27
N LEU A 160 -2.90 -1.07 23.94
CA LEU A 160 -2.24 -2.13 23.18
C LEU A 160 -0.88 -1.64 22.70
N SER A 161 0.22 -2.20 23.21
CA SER A 161 1.56 -1.86 22.75
C SER A 161 1.91 -2.60 21.46
N LEU A 162 2.26 -1.84 20.41
CA LEU A 162 2.54 -2.34 19.06
C LEU A 162 4.04 -2.26 18.68
N ARG A 163 4.93 -2.11 19.64
CA ARG A 163 6.36 -1.97 19.35
C ARG A 163 6.88 -3.13 18.48
N GLY A 164 7.31 -2.80 17.25
CA GLY A 164 7.80 -3.77 16.27
C GLY A 164 6.72 -4.70 15.70
N ARG A 165 5.44 -4.38 15.87
CA ARG A 165 4.30 -5.15 15.39
C ARG A 165 3.42 -4.34 14.45
N SER A 166 2.65 -5.05 13.63
CA SER A 166 1.56 -4.53 12.82
C SER A 166 0.21 -4.81 13.51
N ILE A 167 -0.89 -4.53 12.85
CA ILE A 167 -2.23 -4.70 13.42
C ILE A 167 -3.18 -5.40 12.47
N ARG A 168 -4.23 -6.00 13.06
CA ARG A 168 -5.51 -6.28 12.40
C ARG A 168 -6.67 -5.87 13.31
N PHE A 169 -7.81 -5.55 12.73
CA PHE A 169 -9.02 -5.18 13.46
C PHE A 169 -10.27 -5.43 12.62
N LYS A 170 -11.43 -5.49 13.29
CA LYS A 170 -12.75 -5.49 12.67
C LYS A 170 -13.36 -4.11 12.83
N PRO A 171 -13.67 -3.38 11.73
CA PRO A 171 -14.12 -1.99 11.82
C PRO A 171 -15.40 -1.79 12.63
N ASP A 172 -16.33 -2.75 12.58
CA ASP A 172 -17.61 -2.70 13.30
C ASP A 172 -17.53 -3.15 14.76
N VAL A 173 -16.38 -3.64 15.22
CA VAL A 173 -16.22 -4.17 16.57
C VAL A 173 -15.19 -3.34 17.34
N PRO A 174 -15.61 -2.30 18.06
CA PRO A 174 -14.71 -1.47 18.85
C PRO A 174 -13.89 -2.30 19.84
N GLY A 175 -12.58 -2.03 19.89
CA GLY A 175 -11.65 -2.78 20.75
C GLY A 175 -11.25 -4.16 20.22
N SER A 176 -11.61 -4.49 18.99
CA SER A 176 -11.19 -5.77 18.34
C SER A 176 -9.74 -5.79 17.88
N MET A 177 -9.03 -4.66 17.94
CA MET A 177 -7.66 -4.58 17.44
C MET A 177 -6.75 -5.57 18.14
N GLU A 178 -6.01 -6.31 17.33
CA GLU A 178 -4.99 -7.27 17.75
C GLU A 178 -3.65 -6.94 17.09
N PRO A 179 -2.53 -7.22 17.75
CA PRO A 179 -1.23 -7.15 17.11
C PRO A 179 -1.09 -8.28 16.09
N THR A 180 -0.37 -8.01 15.01
CA THR A 180 0.09 -9.02 14.06
C THR A 180 1.61 -8.99 13.96
N SER A 181 2.21 -10.04 13.41
CA SER A 181 3.64 -10.09 13.19
C SER A 181 4.07 -8.91 12.31
N GLY A 182 5.10 -8.21 12.77
CA GLY A 182 5.55 -6.96 12.14
C GLY A 182 6.69 -7.18 11.15
N GLY A 183 7.42 -6.11 10.90
CA GLY A 183 8.61 -6.11 10.04
C GLY A 183 8.43 -5.35 8.75
N GLY A 184 7.26 -4.72 8.54
CA GLY A 184 6.99 -3.82 7.43
C GLY A 184 7.25 -2.35 7.79
N GLN A 185 7.60 -1.54 6.79
CA GLN A 185 7.71 -0.09 6.91
C GLN A 185 6.61 0.65 6.16
N TYR A 186 6.51 0.44 4.85
CA TYR A 186 5.47 1.05 4.02
C TYR A 186 5.04 0.07 2.92
N GLY A 187 3.87 -0.49 3.08
CA GLY A 187 3.28 -1.44 2.15
C GLY A 187 2.99 -2.80 2.77
N LEU A 188 1.87 -3.37 2.38
CA LEU A 188 1.38 -4.68 2.77
C LEU A 188 0.58 -5.25 1.60
N THR A 189 0.85 -6.49 1.24
CA THR A 189 0.12 -7.21 0.20
C THR A 189 -0.06 -8.68 0.58
N GLN A 190 -1.06 -9.31 0.01
CA GLN A 190 -1.29 -10.76 0.15
C GLN A 190 -1.34 -11.44 -1.21
N ASN A 191 -1.01 -12.74 -1.22
CA ASN A 191 -1.24 -13.55 -2.41
C ASN A 191 -2.68 -14.14 -2.41
N GLU A 192 -2.99 -14.99 -3.39
CA GLU A 192 -4.31 -15.62 -3.53
C GLU A 192 -4.65 -16.60 -2.38
N TRP A 193 -3.67 -16.96 -1.56
CA TRP A 193 -3.80 -17.93 -0.47
C TRP A 193 -3.86 -17.28 0.91
N GLY A 194 -3.70 -15.96 0.97
CA GLY A 194 -3.72 -15.21 2.22
C GLY A 194 -2.34 -15.06 2.89
N ASP A 195 -1.26 -15.45 2.22
CA ASP A 195 0.09 -15.20 2.74
C ASP A 195 0.46 -13.73 2.59
N TRP A 196 1.03 -13.14 3.64
CA TRP A 196 1.31 -11.71 3.74
C TRP A 196 2.76 -11.37 3.45
N PHE A 197 2.95 -10.34 2.64
CA PHE A 197 4.26 -9.81 2.28
C PHE A 197 4.38 -8.35 2.64
N VAL A 198 5.56 -7.99 3.16
CA VAL A 198 5.94 -6.64 3.59
C VAL A 198 7.36 -6.32 3.11
N ASN A 199 7.80 -5.11 3.33
CA ASN A 199 9.17 -4.65 3.02
C ASN A 199 9.69 -3.68 4.06
N THR A 200 11.01 -3.47 4.07
CA THR A 200 11.68 -2.34 4.71
C THR A 200 12.42 -1.52 3.66
N ASN A 201 13.05 -0.42 4.04
CA ASN A 201 13.82 0.41 3.10
C ASN A 201 14.81 -0.39 2.24
N SER A 202 15.52 -1.34 2.84
CA SER A 202 16.62 -2.08 2.18
C SER A 202 16.27 -3.54 1.89
N GLN A 203 15.21 -4.06 2.49
CA GLN A 203 14.74 -5.43 2.31
C GLN A 203 13.43 -5.37 1.53
N HIS A 204 13.53 -5.45 0.23
CA HIS A 204 12.41 -5.19 -0.67
C HIS A 204 11.30 -6.24 -0.58
N LEU A 205 11.59 -7.44 -0.05
CA LEU A 205 10.62 -8.53 0.00
C LEU A 205 10.80 -9.39 1.25
N ARG A 206 9.76 -9.43 2.08
CA ARG A 206 9.70 -10.21 3.31
C ARG A 206 8.37 -10.92 3.41
N HIS A 207 8.36 -12.17 3.86
CA HIS A 207 7.17 -12.98 4.09
C HIS A 207 6.87 -13.10 5.58
N ILE A 208 5.65 -12.82 5.99
CA ILE A 208 5.15 -13.08 7.34
C ILE A 208 4.72 -14.54 7.39
N VAL A 209 5.60 -15.41 7.87
CA VAL A 209 5.39 -16.87 7.85
C VAL A 209 4.46 -17.33 8.96
N LEU A 210 4.50 -16.66 10.11
CA LEU A 210 3.75 -17.04 11.29
C LEU A 210 3.17 -15.79 11.96
N ASP A 211 1.85 -15.74 12.01
CA ASP A 211 1.16 -14.59 12.57
C ASP A 211 1.07 -14.66 14.11
N ASP A 212 1.13 -13.49 14.73
CA ASP A 212 1.15 -13.30 16.19
C ASP A 212 -0.02 -13.98 16.92
N HIS A 213 -1.21 -13.98 16.33
CA HIS A 213 -2.37 -14.60 16.97
C HIS A 213 -2.25 -16.12 17.13
N TYR A 214 -1.43 -16.80 16.31
CA TYR A 214 -1.08 -18.21 16.54
C TYR A 214 -0.08 -18.36 17.67
N LEU A 215 0.90 -17.45 17.74
CA LEU A 215 1.93 -17.44 18.77
C LEU A 215 1.35 -17.17 20.16
N ALA A 216 0.37 -16.27 20.24
CA ALA A 216 -0.31 -15.94 21.49
C ALA A 216 -1.02 -17.14 22.16
N ARG A 217 -1.32 -18.20 21.39
CA ARG A 217 -1.90 -19.44 21.95
C ARG A 217 -0.92 -20.25 22.79
N ASN A 218 0.37 -20.10 22.54
CA ASN A 218 1.42 -20.76 23.31
C ASN A 218 2.60 -19.81 23.52
N PRO A 219 2.53 -18.92 24.53
CA PRO A 219 3.57 -17.94 24.81
C PRO A 219 4.92 -18.56 25.27
N ASN A 220 4.90 -19.85 25.61
CA ASN A 220 6.11 -20.60 26.02
C ASN A 220 6.84 -21.27 24.83
N LEU A 221 6.27 -21.21 23.63
CA LEU A 221 6.91 -21.77 22.43
C LEU A 221 8.03 -20.84 21.96
N PRO A 222 9.30 -21.24 22.03
CA PRO A 222 10.36 -20.46 21.41
C PRO A 222 10.26 -20.57 19.90
N VAL A 223 10.08 -19.44 19.22
CA VAL A 223 10.05 -19.36 17.76
C VAL A 223 11.24 -18.53 17.30
N GLY A 224 11.75 -18.85 16.12
CA GLY A 224 12.75 -18.05 15.43
C GLY A 224 12.14 -16.77 14.83
N ALA A 225 12.70 -16.28 13.73
CA ALA A 225 12.14 -15.15 13.00
C ALA A 225 10.78 -15.54 12.39
N VAL A 226 9.75 -14.76 12.69
CA VAL A 226 8.38 -14.97 12.18
C VAL A 226 8.14 -14.26 10.85
N THR A 227 8.99 -13.29 10.52
CA THR A 227 9.04 -12.58 9.23
C THR A 227 10.41 -12.83 8.61
N LEU A 228 10.45 -13.41 7.44
CA LEU A 228 11.66 -13.85 6.75
C LEU A 228 11.99 -12.94 5.57
N ASP A 229 13.26 -12.64 5.38
CA ASP A 229 13.76 -12.09 4.13
C ASP A 229 13.84 -13.23 3.12
N ILE A 230 13.13 -13.14 2.01
CA ILE A 230 12.97 -14.25 1.05
C ILE A 230 13.65 -14.09 -0.31
N PRO A 231 14.29 -12.94 -0.67
CA PRO A 231 15.04 -12.86 -1.92
C PRO A 231 16.19 -13.86 -1.99
N ASP A 232 16.41 -14.47 -3.13
CA ASP A 232 17.49 -15.46 -3.35
C ASP A 232 18.91 -14.88 -3.24
N HIS A 233 19.03 -13.57 -3.50
CA HIS A 233 20.30 -12.81 -3.37
C HIS A 233 20.54 -12.22 -1.97
N GLY A 234 19.65 -12.48 -0.99
CA GLY A 234 19.74 -11.92 0.36
C GLY A 234 19.27 -10.45 0.43
N ALA A 235 19.65 -9.74 1.52
CA ALA A 235 19.14 -8.41 1.83
C ALA A 235 19.61 -7.30 0.87
N ALA A 236 20.75 -7.48 0.16
CA ALA A 236 21.31 -6.47 -0.72
C ALA A 236 20.73 -6.61 -2.14
N CYS A 237 19.58 -6.02 -2.40
CA CYS A 237 18.96 -6.01 -3.72
C CYS A 237 19.73 -5.06 -4.66
N LYS A 238 20.45 -5.62 -5.63
CA LYS A 238 21.05 -4.84 -6.73
C LYS A 238 19.93 -4.32 -7.64
N VAL A 239 19.99 -3.04 -8.03
CA VAL A 239 19.00 -2.40 -8.91
C VAL A 239 19.65 -1.72 -10.11
N PHE A 240 18.93 -1.65 -11.21
CA PHE A 240 19.38 -1.11 -12.50
C PHE A 240 18.74 0.24 -12.77
N ARG A 241 19.22 1.26 -12.03
CA ARG A 241 18.83 2.65 -12.22
C ARG A 241 19.33 3.18 -13.56
N ILE A 242 18.49 3.91 -14.30
CA ILE A 242 18.84 4.55 -15.58
C ILE A 242 18.84 6.09 -15.52
N SER A 243 18.33 6.68 -14.44
CA SER A 243 18.42 8.13 -14.19
C SER A 243 19.82 8.53 -13.70
N PRO A 244 20.29 9.76 -13.96
CA PRO A 244 21.55 10.26 -13.41
C PRO A 244 21.47 10.35 -11.88
N PHE A 245 22.62 10.23 -11.20
CA PHE A 245 22.65 10.43 -9.75
C PHE A 245 22.56 11.93 -9.42
N GLU A 246 21.72 12.26 -8.44
CA GLU A 246 21.61 13.61 -7.92
C GLU A 246 22.91 13.99 -7.20
N ALA A 247 23.47 15.17 -7.51
CA ALA A 247 24.75 15.65 -6.93
C ALA A 247 24.73 15.67 -5.39
N TRP A 248 23.59 16.07 -4.81
CA TRP A 248 23.43 16.08 -3.35
C TRP A 248 23.48 14.67 -2.75
N ARG A 249 22.94 13.66 -3.46
CA ARG A 249 22.96 12.26 -3.01
C ARG A 249 24.37 11.71 -3.03
N VAL A 250 25.11 11.97 -4.09
CA VAL A 250 26.53 11.58 -4.22
C VAL A 250 27.34 12.18 -3.06
N GLU A 251 27.18 13.48 -2.80
CA GLU A 251 27.91 14.17 -1.72
C GLU A 251 27.50 13.68 -0.32
N ARG A 252 26.19 13.49 -0.06
CA ARG A 252 25.72 12.91 1.21
C ARG A 252 26.35 11.53 1.46
N THR A 253 26.37 10.70 0.41
CA THR A 253 26.91 9.33 0.50
C THR A 253 28.40 9.35 0.75
N ARG A 254 29.15 10.24 0.09
CA ARG A 254 30.58 10.45 0.36
C ARG A 254 30.82 10.80 1.84
N ARG A 255 30.08 11.79 2.38
CA ARG A 255 30.18 12.20 3.79
C ARG A 255 29.85 11.05 4.75
N ARG A 256 28.83 10.24 4.48
CA ARG A 256 28.50 9.05 5.29
C ARG A 256 29.64 8.05 5.31
N LYS A 257 30.23 7.76 4.14
CA LYS A 257 31.35 6.82 4.01
C LYS A 257 32.59 7.28 4.76
N GLU A 258 32.87 8.58 4.77
CA GLU A 258 34.03 9.20 5.43
C GLU A 258 33.79 9.50 6.92
N SER A 259 32.55 9.39 7.40
CA SER A 259 32.22 9.67 8.80
C SER A 259 32.70 8.59 9.75
N ALA A 260 32.97 8.97 11.02
CA ALA A 260 33.27 8.01 12.10
C ALA A 260 32.12 7.01 12.33
N ASP A 261 30.90 7.39 11.98
CA ASP A 261 29.69 6.56 12.10
C ASP A 261 29.41 5.68 10.88
N SER A 262 30.33 5.60 9.91
CA SER A 262 30.12 4.83 8.65
C SER A 262 29.69 3.38 8.90
N LYS A 263 30.19 2.76 9.96
CA LYS A 263 29.83 1.37 10.35
C LYS A 263 28.35 1.19 10.78
N ARG A 264 27.61 2.28 11.04
CA ARG A 264 26.19 2.23 11.38
C ARG A 264 25.29 2.09 10.15
N PHE A 265 25.83 2.36 8.96
CA PHE A 265 25.07 2.26 7.71
C PHE A 265 25.34 0.91 7.03
N PRO A 266 24.31 0.30 6.44
CA PRO A 266 24.51 -0.84 5.55
C PRO A 266 25.45 -0.45 4.39
N SER A 267 26.23 -1.39 3.89
CA SER A 267 27.13 -1.16 2.74
C SER A 267 26.39 -0.63 1.50
N THR A 268 25.13 -1.00 1.33
CA THR A 268 24.25 -0.55 0.27
C THR A 268 23.92 0.95 0.35
N GLU A 269 24.02 1.57 1.53
CA GLU A 269 23.81 3.02 1.71
C GLU A 269 25.12 3.84 1.67
N LEU A 270 26.25 3.17 1.52
CA LEU A 270 27.57 3.81 1.38
C LEU A 270 28.00 3.97 -0.08
N VAL A 271 27.09 3.70 -1.00
CA VAL A 271 27.21 3.98 -2.45
C VAL A 271 26.02 4.84 -2.89
N PRO A 272 26.19 5.71 -3.90
CA PRO A 272 25.13 6.65 -4.30
C PRO A 272 23.92 5.96 -4.96
N GLY A 273 24.05 4.72 -5.38
CA GLY A 273 23.01 3.92 -5.98
C GLY A 273 23.48 2.53 -6.38
N GLY A 274 22.65 1.80 -7.13
CA GLY A 274 22.94 0.42 -7.55
C GLY A 274 22.43 -0.64 -6.58
N PHE A 275 21.88 -0.21 -5.45
CA PHE A 275 21.16 -1.08 -4.51
C PHE A 275 19.84 -0.44 -4.09
N SER A 276 18.88 -1.27 -3.78
CA SER A 276 17.61 -0.82 -3.23
C SER A 276 17.79 -0.30 -1.81
N THR A 277 17.33 0.92 -1.56
CA THR A 277 17.49 1.62 -0.28
C THR A 277 16.25 2.39 0.17
N SER A 278 15.17 2.33 -0.61
CA SER A 278 13.92 3.03 -0.31
C SER A 278 12.69 2.23 -0.76
N THR A 279 12.76 0.90 -0.65
CA THR A 279 11.65 0.07 -1.09
C THR A 279 10.37 0.36 -0.33
N CYS A 280 9.27 0.36 -1.06
CA CYS A 280 7.94 0.56 -0.52
C CYS A 280 6.86 -0.10 -1.41
N SER A 281 5.67 -0.24 -0.85
CA SER A 281 4.47 -0.69 -1.56
C SER A 281 4.67 -2.00 -2.36
N PRO A 282 4.95 -3.14 -1.71
CA PRO A 282 4.91 -4.42 -2.38
C PRO A 282 3.49 -4.69 -2.88
N LEU A 283 3.37 -5.22 -4.10
CA LEU A 283 2.10 -5.60 -4.74
C LEU A 283 2.23 -6.96 -5.40
N VAL A 284 1.50 -7.97 -4.95
CA VAL A 284 1.32 -9.21 -5.72
C VAL A 284 0.28 -8.96 -6.81
N TYR A 285 0.66 -9.12 -8.07
CA TYR A 285 -0.25 -8.92 -9.19
C TYR A 285 -1.21 -10.11 -9.36
N LEU A 286 -2.48 -9.91 -9.01
CA LEU A 286 -3.53 -10.93 -9.00
C LEU A 286 -4.67 -10.57 -9.96
N ALA A 287 -4.31 -10.22 -11.21
CA ALA A 287 -5.24 -9.91 -12.28
C ALA A 287 -4.77 -10.55 -13.59
N ASP A 288 -5.48 -10.30 -14.70
CA ASP A 288 -5.29 -11.03 -15.96
C ASP A 288 -5.14 -10.13 -17.19
N LEU A 289 -5.00 -8.81 -17.01
CA LEU A 289 -4.76 -7.89 -18.11
C LEU A 289 -3.34 -8.03 -18.66
N LEU A 290 -2.34 -8.08 -17.77
CA LEU A 290 -0.96 -8.32 -18.18
C LEU A 290 -0.78 -9.77 -18.64
N PRO A 291 0.25 -10.08 -19.46
CA PRO A 291 0.57 -11.45 -19.86
C PRO A 291 0.58 -12.43 -18.67
N LYS A 292 0.16 -13.65 -18.89
CA LYS A 292 -0.10 -14.64 -17.82
C LYS A 292 1.07 -14.88 -16.86
N GLU A 293 2.30 -14.67 -17.32
CA GLU A 293 3.53 -14.83 -16.53
C GLU A 293 3.68 -13.78 -15.44
N TYR A 294 2.98 -12.64 -15.54
CA TYR A 294 3.01 -11.60 -14.50
C TYR A 294 2.14 -11.96 -13.29
N ARG A 295 1.15 -12.83 -13.49
CA ARG A 295 0.24 -13.21 -12.42
C ARG A 295 0.97 -13.95 -11.30
N GLY A 296 0.80 -13.49 -10.06
CA GLY A 296 1.47 -14.01 -8.87
C GLY A 296 2.89 -13.48 -8.65
N GLN A 297 3.43 -12.67 -9.57
CA GLN A 297 4.68 -11.97 -9.31
C GLN A 297 4.45 -10.79 -8.37
N ILE A 298 5.49 -10.42 -7.61
CA ILE A 298 5.46 -9.31 -6.69
C ILE A 298 6.28 -8.14 -7.22
N PHE A 299 5.72 -6.94 -7.12
CA PHE A 299 6.31 -5.69 -7.56
C PHE A 299 6.61 -4.82 -6.35
N CYS A 300 7.72 -4.09 -6.35
CA CYS A 300 8.10 -3.16 -5.29
C CYS A 300 8.59 -1.84 -5.88
N CYS A 301 8.09 -0.72 -5.36
CA CYS A 301 8.62 0.59 -5.70
C CYS A 301 9.98 0.84 -5.03
N ASP A 302 10.88 1.56 -5.73
CA ASP A 302 12.08 2.16 -5.17
C ASP A 302 12.20 3.62 -5.63
N PRO A 303 11.57 4.56 -4.90
CA PRO A 303 11.54 5.96 -5.28
C PRO A 303 12.91 6.64 -5.28
N ALA A 304 13.88 6.17 -4.47
CA ALA A 304 15.22 6.73 -4.49
C ALA A 304 15.98 6.38 -5.77
N ASN A 305 15.66 5.26 -6.41
CA ASN A 305 16.29 4.81 -7.65
C ASN A 305 15.39 5.03 -8.90
N ASN A 306 14.21 5.65 -8.75
CA ASN A 306 13.28 5.98 -9.84
C ASN A 306 12.82 4.74 -10.63
N LEU A 307 12.46 3.66 -9.93
CA LEU A 307 12.15 2.38 -10.55
C LEU A 307 11.11 1.55 -9.77
N ILE A 308 10.61 0.53 -10.45
CA ILE A 308 9.80 -0.54 -9.88
C ILE A 308 10.50 -1.86 -10.20
N HIS A 309 10.85 -2.60 -9.16
CA HIS A 309 11.44 -3.93 -9.19
C HIS A 309 10.37 -5.01 -9.19
N ARG A 310 10.67 -6.21 -9.73
CA ARG A 310 9.77 -7.37 -9.61
C ARG A 310 10.52 -8.67 -9.37
N ASP A 311 9.86 -9.54 -8.58
CA ASP A 311 10.30 -10.92 -8.34
C ASP A 311 9.18 -11.92 -8.63
N ALA A 312 9.57 -13.15 -8.98
CA ALA A 312 8.70 -14.30 -8.95
C ALA A 312 8.68 -14.90 -7.53
N LEU A 313 7.49 -15.18 -7.01
CA LEU A 313 7.31 -15.89 -5.74
C LEU A 313 7.34 -17.41 -5.98
N VAL A 314 8.47 -18.05 -5.67
CA VAL A 314 8.62 -19.50 -5.83
C VAL A 314 8.39 -20.20 -4.49
N PRO A 315 7.40 -21.10 -4.36
CA PRO A 315 7.13 -21.80 -3.12
C PRO A 315 8.33 -22.60 -2.61
N LYS A 316 8.61 -22.52 -1.29
CA LYS A 316 9.68 -23.26 -0.61
C LYS A 316 9.22 -23.70 0.79
N GLY A 317 8.64 -24.89 0.89
CA GLY A 317 8.06 -25.38 2.15
C GLY A 317 6.94 -24.47 2.63
N ALA A 318 7.06 -23.94 3.85
CA ALA A 318 6.07 -23.01 4.43
C ALA A 318 6.30 -21.54 4.04
N THR A 319 7.23 -21.26 3.15
CA THR A 319 7.57 -19.90 2.71
C THR A 319 7.82 -19.86 1.21
N TYR A 320 8.44 -18.79 0.73
CA TYR A 320 8.77 -18.55 -0.66
C TYR A 320 10.24 -18.18 -0.81
N VAL A 321 10.70 -18.21 -2.06
CA VAL A 321 11.93 -17.54 -2.51
C VAL A 321 11.50 -16.50 -3.52
N GLY A 322 11.90 -15.26 -3.30
CA GLY A 322 11.81 -14.19 -4.28
C GLY A 322 12.94 -14.32 -5.29
N GLN A 323 12.61 -14.62 -6.52
CA GLN A 323 13.59 -14.72 -7.61
C GLN A 323 13.44 -13.53 -8.55
N ARG A 324 14.52 -12.78 -8.74
CA ARG A 324 14.54 -11.70 -9.73
C ARG A 324 14.12 -12.22 -11.11
N VAL A 325 13.15 -11.54 -11.72
CA VAL A 325 12.65 -11.90 -13.06
C VAL A 325 13.50 -11.25 -14.16
N ASP A 326 13.84 -9.98 -13.98
CA ASP A 326 14.56 -9.18 -14.98
C ASP A 326 16.06 -9.18 -14.63
N ALA A 327 16.88 -9.89 -15.43
CA ALA A 327 18.29 -10.18 -15.11
C ALA A 327 19.15 -8.91 -15.02
N ASP A 328 19.05 -8.01 -16.01
CA ASP A 328 19.92 -6.84 -16.17
C ASP A 328 19.17 -5.52 -16.34
N CYS A 329 17.90 -5.50 -15.95
CA CYS A 329 17.03 -4.32 -16.00
C CYS A 329 16.01 -4.36 -14.86
N GLU A 330 15.07 -3.42 -14.87
CA GLU A 330 13.94 -3.39 -13.96
C GLU A 330 12.62 -3.47 -14.73
N PHE A 331 11.54 -3.85 -14.05
CA PHE A 331 10.20 -3.84 -14.66
C PHE A 331 9.85 -2.45 -15.22
N LEU A 332 10.10 -1.41 -14.44
CA LEU A 332 9.97 -0.02 -14.88
C LEU A 332 11.12 0.79 -14.30
N ALA A 333 11.80 1.54 -15.14
CA ALA A 333 12.79 2.53 -14.70
C ALA A 333 12.62 3.82 -15.51
N SER A 334 12.84 4.96 -14.88
CA SER A 334 12.73 6.28 -15.49
C SER A 334 14.10 6.95 -15.59
N THR A 335 14.32 7.70 -16.67
CA THR A 335 15.45 8.65 -16.78
C THR A 335 15.18 9.96 -16.06
N ASP A 336 13.94 10.21 -15.65
CA ASP A 336 13.51 11.38 -14.91
C ASP A 336 13.74 11.19 -13.40
N ASN A 337 14.60 12.00 -12.80
CA ASN A 337 14.90 11.99 -11.37
C ASN A 337 13.72 12.41 -10.49
N TRP A 338 12.69 13.02 -11.05
CA TRP A 338 11.49 13.40 -10.33
C TRP A 338 10.47 12.26 -10.21
N PHE A 339 10.60 11.22 -11.03
CA PHE A 339 9.75 10.03 -10.91
C PHE A 339 10.02 9.33 -9.58
N ARG A 340 9.02 9.33 -8.69
CA ARG A 340 9.08 8.76 -7.33
C ARG A 340 7.89 7.83 -7.11
N PRO A 341 7.92 6.61 -7.65
CA PRO A 341 6.83 5.67 -7.43
C PRO A 341 6.81 5.29 -5.94
N VAL A 342 5.66 5.48 -5.27
CA VAL A 342 5.51 5.25 -3.83
C VAL A 342 4.38 4.30 -3.47
N HIS A 343 3.43 4.07 -4.39
CA HIS A 343 2.33 3.14 -4.14
C HIS A 343 1.87 2.46 -5.43
N LEU A 344 1.53 1.18 -5.32
CA LEU A 344 0.98 0.35 -6.40
C LEU A 344 -0.39 -0.19 -5.99
N THR A 345 -1.33 -0.22 -6.94
CA THR A 345 -2.60 -0.91 -6.77
C THR A 345 -3.09 -1.51 -8.08
N ILE A 346 -3.96 -2.52 -8.00
CA ILE A 346 -4.65 -3.09 -9.16
C ILE A 346 -6.00 -2.39 -9.29
N GLY A 347 -6.27 -1.86 -10.49
CA GLY A 347 -7.56 -1.25 -10.80
C GLY A 347 -8.64 -2.28 -11.14
N PRO A 348 -9.92 -1.83 -11.23
CA PRO A 348 -11.01 -2.67 -11.68
C PRO A 348 -10.83 -3.21 -13.11
N ASP A 349 -10.03 -2.51 -13.92
CA ASP A 349 -9.61 -2.86 -15.29
C ASP A 349 -8.44 -3.84 -15.35
N SER A 350 -8.00 -4.37 -14.22
CA SER A 350 -6.85 -5.27 -14.09
C SER A 350 -5.48 -4.62 -14.37
N ALA A 351 -5.40 -3.33 -14.63
CA ALA A 351 -4.13 -2.62 -14.82
C ALA A 351 -3.43 -2.34 -13.47
N ILE A 352 -2.12 -2.12 -13.52
CA ILE A 352 -1.34 -1.63 -12.38
C ILE A 352 -1.36 -0.10 -12.40
N TYR A 353 -1.82 0.50 -11.31
CA TYR A 353 -1.77 1.94 -11.08
C TYR A 353 -0.64 2.29 -10.13
N ILE A 354 0.05 3.39 -10.43
CA ILE A 354 1.25 3.85 -9.73
C ILE A 354 1.00 5.27 -9.22
N ALA A 355 1.10 5.47 -7.90
CA ALA A 355 1.22 6.82 -7.34
C ALA A 355 2.67 7.26 -7.49
N ASP A 356 2.86 8.34 -8.21
CA ASP A 356 4.15 9.00 -8.41
C ASP A 356 4.15 10.32 -7.64
N PHE A 357 4.90 10.35 -6.56
CA PHE A 357 5.02 11.52 -5.70
C PHE A 357 5.64 12.73 -6.41
N TYR A 358 6.32 12.48 -7.51
CA TYR A 358 6.93 13.40 -8.48
C TYR A 358 7.62 14.59 -7.85
N ARG A 359 8.78 14.37 -7.28
CA ARG A 359 9.52 15.36 -6.49
C ARG A 359 11.03 15.19 -6.66
N GLU A 360 11.76 16.30 -6.68
CA GLU A 360 13.22 16.27 -6.79
C GLU A 360 13.85 15.56 -5.58
N VAL A 361 13.45 15.94 -4.36
CA VAL A 361 13.98 15.39 -3.12
C VAL A 361 12.86 14.74 -2.32
N ILE A 362 12.94 13.41 -2.12
CA ILE A 362 11.99 12.62 -1.31
C ILE A 362 12.56 12.24 0.07
N GLU A 363 13.75 12.70 0.42
CA GLU A 363 14.41 12.37 1.68
C GLU A 363 13.75 13.04 2.89
N THR A 364 13.74 12.34 4.02
CA THR A 364 13.38 12.96 5.29
C THR A 364 14.48 13.92 5.76
N PRO A 365 14.15 15.08 6.35
CA PRO A 365 15.14 15.98 6.92
C PRO A 365 16.06 15.30 7.95
N LEU A 366 15.59 14.23 8.61
CA LEU A 366 16.38 13.47 9.58
C LEU A 366 17.62 12.78 8.95
N SER A 367 17.58 12.51 7.64
CA SER A 367 18.67 11.84 6.92
C SER A 367 19.64 12.79 6.23
N LEU A 368 19.40 14.11 6.29
CA LEU A 368 20.15 15.14 5.58
C LEU A 368 21.02 15.96 6.54
N PRO A 369 22.29 16.29 6.16
CA PRO A 369 23.10 17.28 6.85
C PRO A 369 22.44 18.66 6.88
N GLU A 370 22.72 19.45 7.93
CA GLU A 370 22.06 20.75 8.16
C GLU A 370 22.34 21.78 7.05
N ASP A 371 23.53 21.77 6.45
CA ASP A 371 23.87 22.61 5.32
C ASP A 371 23.07 22.25 4.05
N MET A 372 22.87 20.95 3.80
CA MET A 372 22.07 20.48 2.67
C MET A 372 20.58 20.83 2.82
N LYS A 373 20.03 20.78 4.04
CA LYS A 373 18.64 21.19 4.30
C LYS A 373 18.35 22.63 3.89
N LYS A 374 19.37 23.50 3.93
CA LYS A 374 19.23 24.93 3.59
C LYS A 374 19.16 25.18 2.09
N VAL A 375 19.73 24.31 1.28
CA VAL A 375 19.87 24.51 -0.17
C VAL A 375 18.99 23.61 -1.01
N LEU A 376 18.54 22.47 -0.46
CA LEU A 376 17.69 21.53 -1.18
C LEU A 376 16.23 21.98 -1.22
N PRO A 377 15.50 21.75 -2.31
CA PRO A 377 14.10 22.14 -2.48
C PRO A 377 13.17 21.15 -1.75
N LEU A 378 13.23 21.15 -0.42
CA LEU A 378 12.42 20.25 0.42
C LEU A 378 10.94 20.65 0.51
N LYS A 379 10.55 21.80 -0.03
CA LYS A 379 9.19 22.35 0.06
C LYS A 379 8.41 22.32 -1.24
N THR A 380 8.87 21.56 -2.23
CA THR A 380 8.10 21.36 -3.47
C THR A 380 6.82 20.60 -3.13
N GLN A 381 5.65 21.21 -3.31
CA GLN A 381 4.36 20.68 -2.83
C GLN A 381 3.24 20.95 -3.84
N ASP A 382 3.55 20.94 -5.12
CA ASP A 382 2.64 21.37 -6.19
C ASP A 382 2.52 20.37 -7.33
N ARG A 383 3.14 19.18 -7.19
CA ARG A 383 3.22 18.17 -8.24
C ARG A 383 2.80 16.80 -7.75
N GLY A 384 2.35 15.98 -8.68
CA GLY A 384 2.00 14.59 -8.44
C GLY A 384 1.38 13.97 -9.67
N ARG A 385 1.54 12.66 -9.85
CA ARG A 385 1.05 11.95 -11.02
C ARG A 385 0.49 10.60 -10.65
N ILE A 386 -0.43 10.11 -11.45
CA ILE A 386 -0.91 8.74 -11.41
C ILE A 386 -0.71 8.14 -12.79
N TRP A 387 0.02 7.04 -12.83
CA TRP A 387 0.28 6.29 -14.03
C TRP A 387 -0.48 4.98 -14.04
N ARG A 388 -0.76 4.45 -15.22
CA ARG A 388 -1.36 3.14 -15.44
C ARG A 388 -0.49 2.33 -16.39
N VAL A 389 -0.11 1.11 -15.99
CA VAL A 389 0.62 0.15 -16.83
C VAL A 389 -0.35 -0.87 -17.38
N ARG A 390 -0.32 -1.05 -18.71
CA ARG A 390 -1.15 -1.99 -19.45
C ARG A 390 -0.44 -2.53 -20.70
N PRO A 391 -0.95 -3.59 -21.35
CA PRO A 391 -0.47 -4.00 -22.67
C PRO A 391 -0.68 -2.90 -23.73
N GLU A 392 0.17 -2.92 -24.75
CA GLU A 392 -0.03 -2.10 -25.95
C GLU A 392 -1.38 -2.43 -26.61
N GLY A 393 -1.94 -1.45 -27.34
CA GLY A 393 -3.19 -1.59 -28.05
C GLY A 393 -4.30 -0.72 -27.49
N LYS A 394 -5.53 -0.96 -27.93
CA LYS A 394 -6.68 -0.18 -27.54
C LYS A 394 -7.02 -0.45 -26.07
N TYR A 395 -7.09 0.60 -25.26
CA TYR A 395 -7.56 0.53 -23.88
C TYR A 395 -9.09 0.37 -23.86
N GLN A 396 -9.55 -0.46 -22.94
CA GLN A 396 -10.97 -0.61 -22.66
C GLN A 396 -11.21 -0.28 -21.18
N SER A 397 -11.87 0.82 -20.94
CA SER A 397 -12.26 1.22 -19.58
C SER A 397 -13.33 0.28 -19.03
N VAL A 398 -13.29 0.09 -17.72
CA VAL A 398 -14.28 -0.70 -16.96
C VAL A 398 -14.98 0.22 -15.98
N LYS A 399 -16.31 0.22 -16.00
CA LYS A 399 -17.15 0.99 -15.06
C LYS A 399 -17.83 0.04 -14.08
N PRO A 400 -17.21 -0.28 -12.94
CA PRO A 400 -17.84 -1.13 -11.95
C PRO A 400 -19.01 -0.41 -11.26
N ALA A 401 -19.96 -1.21 -10.78
CA ALA A 401 -21.12 -0.73 -10.05
C ALA A 401 -21.52 -1.69 -8.92
N LEU A 402 -20.53 -2.29 -8.25
CA LEU A 402 -20.76 -3.28 -7.20
C LEU A 402 -21.59 -2.74 -6.03
N GLY A 403 -21.54 -1.43 -5.77
CA GLY A 403 -22.39 -0.80 -4.77
C GLY A 403 -23.90 -0.93 -5.04
N LYS A 404 -24.29 -1.22 -6.30
CA LYS A 404 -25.69 -1.43 -6.73
C LYS A 404 -26.02 -2.90 -6.97
N ALA A 405 -25.00 -3.77 -7.03
CA ALA A 405 -25.18 -5.20 -7.25
C ALA A 405 -25.99 -5.83 -6.12
N ASP A 406 -26.84 -6.79 -6.40
CA ASP A 406 -27.45 -7.61 -5.36
C ASP A 406 -26.46 -8.66 -4.82
N SER A 407 -26.85 -9.39 -3.77
CA SER A 407 -25.94 -10.32 -3.10
C SER A 407 -25.61 -11.55 -3.96
N LEU A 408 -26.52 -11.99 -4.84
CA LEU A 408 -26.26 -13.07 -5.80
C LEU A 408 -25.29 -12.65 -6.88
N GLU A 409 -25.42 -11.42 -7.38
CA GLU A 409 -24.45 -10.84 -8.31
C GLU A 409 -23.07 -10.72 -7.66
N LEU A 410 -22.99 -10.29 -6.38
CA LEU A 410 -21.73 -10.24 -5.65
C LEU A 410 -21.08 -11.64 -5.51
N VAL A 411 -21.85 -12.70 -5.23
CA VAL A 411 -21.34 -14.08 -5.20
C VAL A 411 -20.73 -14.46 -6.55
N SER A 412 -21.35 -14.08 -7.66
CA SER A 412 -20.78 -14.34 -8.99
C SER A 412 -19.41 -13.68 -9.19
N LYS A 413 -19.18 -12.50 -8.57
CA LYS A 413 -17.94 -11.75 -8.65
C LYS A 413 -16.81 -12.36 -7.83
N LEU A 414 -17.08 -13.27 -6.91
CA LEU A 414 -16.03 -14.02 -6.20
C LEU A 414 -15.20 -14.93 -7.14
N ALA A 415 -15.68 -15.22 -8.35
CA ALA A 415 -14.98 -16.02 -9.35
C ALA A 415 -14.17 -15.20 -10.37
N GLU A 416 -14.17 -13.88 -10.28
CA GLU A 416 -13.41 -13.01 -11.19
C GLU A 416 -11.90 -13.24 -11.07
N ARG A 417 -11.19 -13.14 -12.19
CA ARG A 417 -9.73 -13.32 -12.20
C ARG A 417 -9.00 -12.17 -11.53
N ASN A 418 -9.50 -10.95 -11.68
CA ASN A 418 -8.97 -9.78 -10.99
C ASN A 418 -9.38 -9.77 -9.53
N VAL A 419 -8.39 -9.71 -8.63
CA VAL A 419 -8.58 -9.70 -7.17
C VAL A 419 -9.39 -8.50 -6.69
N TRP A 420 -9.35 -7.37 -7.41
CA TRP A 420 -10.13 -6.20 -7.06
C TRP A 420 -11.64 -6.52 -6.98
N TRP A 421 -12.16 -7.29 -7.96
CA TRP A 421 -13.57 -7.69 -7.97
C TRP A 421 -13.88 -8.64 -6.82
N ARG A 422 -13.04 -9.63 -6.59
CA ARG A 422 -13.26 -10.64 -5.53
C ARG A 422 -13.28 -10.02 -4.14
N ILE A 423 -12.26 -9.22 -3.83
CA ILE A 423 -12.12 -8.57 -2.51
C ILE A 423 -13.28 -7.60 -2.26
N ASN A 424 -13.68 -6.78 -3.25
CA ASN A 424 -14.80 -5.86 -3.08
C ASN A 424 -16.13 -6.60 -2.95
N ALA A 425 -16.34 -7.68 -3.71
CA ALA A 425 -17.54 -8.51 -3.59
C ALA A 425 -17.65 -9.16 -2.20
N GLN A 426 -16.57 -9.80 -1.72
CA GLN A 426 -16.53 -10.38 -0.38
C GLN A 426 -16.78 -9.32 0.69
N ARG A 427 -16.08 -8.18 0.63
CA ARG A 427 -16.25 -7.08 1.57
C ARG A 427 -17.70 -6.59 1.62
N LEU A 428 -18.33 -6.38 0.46
CA LEU A 428 -19.73 -5.93 0.38
C LEU A 428 -20.71 -6.96 0.94
N LEU A 429 -20.50 -8.25 0.71
CA LEU A 429 -21.29 -9.31 1.32
C LEU A 429 -21.19 -9.28 2.85
N VAL A 430 -19.97 -9.15 3.38
CA VAL A 430 -19.72 -9.04 4.83
C VAL A 430 -20.34 -7.75 5.40
N GLU A 431 -20.20 -6.62 4.72
CA GLU A 431 -20.77 -5.33 5.15
C GLU A 431 -22.31 -5.36 5.24
N ARG A 432 -22.97 -6.07 4.30
CA ARG A 432 -24.42 -6.21 4.30
C ARG A 432 -24.91 -7.15 5.37
N ASN A 433 -24.15 -8.19 5.67
CA ASN A 433 -24.49 -9.20 6.68
C ASN A 433 -25.94 -9.73 6.53
N GLU A 434 -26.33 -10.04 5.27
CA GLU A 434 -27.67 -10.51 4.96
C GLU A 434 -27.84 -11.98 5.36
N GLU A 435 -28.90 -12.28 6.13
CA GLU A 435 -29.31 -13.64 6.46
C GLU A 435 -30.30 -14.16 5.42
N ASP A 436 -29.79 -14.64 4.27
CA ASP A 436 -30.60 -15.15 3.16
C ASP A 436 -30.22 -16.59 2.83
N LYS A 437 -31.23 -17.48 2.75
CA LYS A 437 -31.04 -18.89 2.45
C LYS A 437 -30.50 -19.14 1.04
N MET A 438 -30.93 -18.34 0.05
CA MET A 438 -30.44 -18.47 -1.33
C MET A 438 -28.99 -18.05 -1.42
N LEU A 439 -28.61 -16.96 -0.74
CA LEU A 439 -27.24 -16.50 -0.64
C LEU A 439 -26.32 -17.61 -0.10
N TYR A 440 -26.72 -18.26 1.00
CA TYR A 440 -25.93 -19.35 1.59
C TYR A 440 -25.83 -20.58 0.66
N GLN A 441 -26.91 -20.88 -0.09
CA GLN A 441 -26.88 -21.98 -1.08
C GLN A 441 -25.92 -21.68 -2.23
N ASP A 442 -25.87 -20.44 -2.73
CA ASP A 442 -24.98 -20.05 -3.80
C ASP A 442 -23.51 -19.99 -3.35
N LEU A 443 -23.25 -19.52 -2.14
CA LEU A 443 -21.92 -19.58 -1.54
C LEU A 443 -21.46 -21.04 -1.39
N ALA A 444 -22.30 -21.94 -0.84
CA ALA A 444 -22.00 -23.36 -0.73
C ALA A 444 -21.75 -24.00 -2.11
N SER A 445 -22.58 -23.70 -3.11
CA SER A 445 -22.37 -24.16 -4.48
C SER A 445 -21.04 -23.67 -5.07
N THR A 446 -20.65 -22.43 -4.78
CA THR A 446 -19.35 -21.88 -5.21
C THR A 446 -18.19 -22.62 -4.56
N ILE A 447 -18.27 -22.91 -3.26
CA ILE A 447 -17.26 -23.68 -2.52
C ILE A 447 -17.11 -25.09 -3.10
N GLU A 448 -18.21 -25.76 -3.39
CA GLU A 448 -18.20 -27.17 -3.83
C GLU A 448 -17.79 -27.34 -5.29
N LYS A 449 -18.30 -26.47 -6.19
CA LYS A 449 -18.31 -26.72 -7.64
C LYS A 449 -17.39 -25.81 -8.44
N ASN A 450 -16.98 -24.65 -7.91
CA ASN A 450 -16.15 -23.74 -8.67
C ASN A 450 -14.75 -24.33 -8.91
N GLN A 451 -14.30 -24.33 -10.18
CA GLN A 451 -12.99 -24.87 -10.56
C GLN A 451 -11.83 -23.91 -10.25
N TYR A 452 -12.10 -22.66 -9.90
CA TYR A 452 -11.11 -21.66 -9.55
C TYR A 452 -10.91 -21.61 -8.02
N PRO A 453 -9.79 -22.15 -7.47
CA PRO A 453 -9.60 -22.24 -6.03
C PRO A 453 -9.76 -20.92 -5.27
N PRO A 454 -9.26 -19.75 -5.76
CA PRO A 454 -9.48 -18.47 -5.08
C PRO A 454 -10.95 -18.10 -4.92
N ALA A 455 -11.84 -18.44 -5.89
CA ALA A 455 -13.27 -18.21 -5.74
C ALA A 455 -13.85 -19.00 -4.55
N ARG A 456 -13.39 -20.24 -4.38
CA ARG A 456 -13.82 -21.11 -3.27
C ARG A 456 -13.37 -20.56 -1.92
N ILE A 457 -12.16 -20.01 -1.86
CA ILE A 457 -11.61 -19.39 -0.64
C ILE A 457 -12.44 -18.16 -0.26
N HIS A 458 -12.70 -17.26 -1.21
CA HIS A 458 -13.52 -16.07 -0.98
C HIS A 458 -14.96 -16.40 -0.55
N ALA A 459 -15.55 -17.47 -1.11
CA ALA A 459 -16.89 -17.91 -0.74
C ALA A 459 -16.95 -18.60 0.64
N LEU A 460 -15.82 -19.15 1.11
CA LEU A 460 -15.72 -19.82 2.42
C LEU A 460 -15.68 -18.80 3.57
N TRP A 461 -15.03 -17.67 3.37
CA TRP A 461 -14.89 -16.59 4.35
C TRP A 461 -16.07 -15.61 4.33
#